data_768051ca8f5585257995956b5f95dfa7
#
_entry.id   768051ca8f5585257995956b5f95dfa7
#
_cell.length_a   1.000
_cell.length_b   1.000
_cell.length_c   1.000
_cell.angle_alpha   90.00
_cell.angle_beta   90.00
_cell.angle_gamma   90.00
#
_symmetry.space_group_name_H-M   'P 1'
#
loop_
_entity.id
_entity.type
_entity.pdbx_description
1 polymer ?
#
loop_
_entity_poly.entity_id
_entity_poly.type
_entity_poly.pdbx_seq_one_letter_code
_entity_poly.pdbx_strand_id
1 'polypeptide(L)'
;MDAMQKFLEYASAYDDGSDTRIKLKIIHTQRVTEVMEQLTAARLLSEQDKKLAYLCAVYHDIGRFEQLKRYHTFLDYKSIDHAQLGCEILRQGDFLDELSAREREQVLTAIGNHNRLTIEDGLDEKTLLFAKLIRDADKCAIFRVFAQENPVDTTGFSAEQVGQEAVSDVVYESILGHYCIKKQERKTGLDVWVSFLSFFFDLNFAESLRIVLKQGYYKKRFLELNFEDPATEERVRRCIAETEQYAYARLRMEELQ
;
A
#
# COMPACT_ATOMS: atom_id res chain seq x y z
N MET A 1 15.71 -10.16 19.71
CA MET A 1 15.00 -10.74 18.54
C MET A 1 14.78 -9.61 17.55
N ASP A 2 15.03 -9.83 16.26
CA ASP A 2 14.78 -8.85 15.22
C ASP A 2 13.27 -8.60 15.04
N ALA A 3 12.88 -7.38 14.63
CA ALA A 3 11.47 -6.99 14.49
C ALA A 3 10.71 -7.88 13.48
N MET A 4 11.34 -8.22 12.35
CA MET A 4 10.73 -9.12 11.36
C MET A 4 10.53 -10.52 11.93
N GLN A 5 11.44 -11.02 12.74
CA GLN A 5 11.27 -12.31 13.38
C GLN A 5 10.10 -12.31 14.38
N LYS A 6 9.96 -11.27 15.22
CA LYS A 6 8.80 -11.10 16.11
C LYS A 6 7.49 -11.04 15.31
N PHE A 7 7.48 -10.32 14.19
CA PHE A 7 6.31 -10.25 13.29
C PHE A 7 5.96 -11.62 12.72
N LEU A 8 6.94 -12.39 12.23
CA LEU A 8 6.71 -13.73 11.68
C LEU A 8 6.22 -14.71 12.73
N GLU A 9 6.74 -14.67 13.95
CA GLU A 9 6.25 -15.46 15.07
C GLU A 9 4.80 -15.11 15.42
N TYR A 10 4.46 -13.82 15.47
CA TYR A 10 3.08 -13.37 15.65
C TYR A 10 2.16 -13.86 14.53
N ALA A 11 2.55 -13.68 13.27
CA ALA A 11 1.78 -14.11 12.11
C ALA A 11 1.57 -15.63 12.07
N SER A 12 2.57 -16.41 12.47
CA SER A 12 2.49 -17.89 12.49
C SER A 12 1.40 -18.43 13.40
N ALA A 13 1.01 -17.69 14.44
CA ALA A 13 -0.07 -18.08 15.34
C ALA A 13 -1.47 -18.01 14.67
N TYR A 14 -1.54 -17.42 13.49
CA TYR A 14 -2.76 -17.30 12.68
C TYR A 14 -2.75 -18.18 11.43
N ASP A 15 -1.60 -18.74 11.07
CA ASP A 15 -1.41 -19.56 9.86
C ASP A 15 -1.55 -21.06 10.20
N ASP A 16 -2.72 -21.61 9.96
CA ASP A 16 -2.97 -23.06 10.01
C ASP A 16 -2.78 -23.75 8.64
N GLY A 17 -2.29 -23.01 7.65
CA GLY A 17 -2.07 -23.48 6.28
C GLY A 17 -3.31 -23.50 5.39
N SER A 18 -4.48 -23.17 5.91
CA SER A 18 -5.75 -23.22 5.17
C SER A 18 -6.07 -21.91 4.43
N ASP A 19 -5.56 -20.76 4.88
CA ASP A 19 -5.91 -19.44 4.35
C ASP A 19 -4.71 -18.76 3.65
N THR A 20 -4.74 -18.76 2.32
CA THR A 20 -3.70 -18.13 1.47
C THR A 20 -3.52 -16.64 1.76
N ARG A 21 -4.54 -15.97 2.33
CA ARG A 21 -4.51 -14.54 2.66
C ARG A 21 -3.50 -14.21 3.75
N ILE A 22 -3.22 -15.14 4.67
CA ILE A 22 -2.16 -14.98 5.70
C ILE A 22 -0.80 -14.89 5.03
N LYS A 23 -0.48 -15.83 4.15
CA LYS A 23 0.79 -15.83 3.38
C LYS A 23 0.92 -14.57 2.53
N LEU A 24 -0.17 -14.14 1.90
CA LEU A 24 -0.20 -12.90 1.11
C LEU A 24 0.20 -11.69 1.96
N LYS A 25 -0.30 -11.60 3.21
CA LYS A 25 0.04 -10.50 4.11
C LYS A 25 1.49 -10.55 4.62
N ILE A 26 2.05 -11.74 4.83
CA ILE A 26 3.48 -11.90 5.16
C ILE A 26 4.34 -11.43 3.98
N ILE A 27 4.04 -11.89 2.76
CA ILE A 27 4.74 -11.48 1.53
C ILE A 27 4.64 -9.95 1.36
N HIS A 28 3.45 -9.39 1.52
CA HIS A 28 3.23 -7.95 1.41
C HIS A 28 4.11 -7.18 2.40
N THR A 29 4.10 -7.54 3.69
CA THR A 29 4.93 -6.89 4.71
C THR A 29 6.42 -6.95 4.36
N GLN A 30 6.93 -8.09 3.87
CA GLN A 30 8.31 -8.20 3.40
C GLN A 30 8.61 -7.25 2.24
N ARG A 31 7.67 -7.08 1.30
CA ARG A 31 7.82 -6.11 0.18
C ARG A 31 7.79 -4.66 0.66
N VAL A 32 6.96 -4.36 1.66
CA VAL A 32 6.92 -3.01 2.26
C VAL A 32 8.25 -2.69 2.94
N THR A 33 8.86 -3.64 3.65
CA THR A 33 10.18 -3.42 4.26
C THR A 33 11.29 -3.23 3.22
N GLU A 34 11.31 -4.02 2.13
CA GLU A 34 12.26 -3.83 1.02
C GLU A 34 12.17 -2.42 0.40
N VAL A 35 10.94 -1.90 0.23
CA VAL A 35 10.75 -0.53 -0.30
C VAL A 35 11.16 0.52 0.73
N MET A 36 10.79 0.31 2.01
CA MET A 36 11.17 1.23 3.09
C MET A 36 12.69 1.39 3.19
N GLU A 37 13.46 0.32 3.08
CA GLU A 37 14.93 0.36 3.08
C GLU A 37 15.45 1.19 1.90
N GLN A 38 14.87 1.04 0.70
CA GLN A 38 15.26 1.85 -0.46
C GLN A 38 14.95 3.34 -0.24
N LEU A 39 13.76 3.68 0.28
CA LEU A 39 13.36 5.05 0.54
C LEU A 39 14.24 5.73 1.60
N THR A 40 14.55 5.02 2.68
CA THR A 40 15.36 5.56 3.77
C THR A 40 16.84 5.67 3.41
N ALA A 41 17.36 4.75 2.59
CA ALA A 41 18.73 4.85 2.06
C ALA A 41 18.92 6.07 1.14
N ALA A 42 17.93 6.38 0.31
CA ALA A 42 17.98 7.54 -0.59
C ALA A 42 17.90 8.89 0.14
N ARG A 43 17.42 8.94 1.37
CA ARG A 43 17.08 10.18 2.12
C ARG A 43 18.09 10.56 3.21
N LEU A 44 19.23 9.91 3.33
CA LEU A 44 20.28 10.21 4.31
C LEU A 44 19.75 10.35 5.76
N LEU A 45 18.81 9.51 6.15
CA LEU A 45 18.27 9.51 7.51
C LEU A 45 19.29 8.99 8.52
N SER A 46 19.15 9.40 9.80
CA SER A 46 19.92 8.81 10.89
C SER A 46 19.62 7.32 11.03
N GLU A 47 20.54 6.53 11.57
CA GLU A 47 20.29 5.09 11.81
C GLU A 47 19.08 4.85 12.73
N GLN A 48 18.87 5.74 13.70
CA GLN A 48 17.68 5.67 14.56
C GLN A 48 16.40 5.93 13.75
N ASP A 49 16.37 6.91 12.84
CA ASP A 49 15.19 7.19 12.02
C ASP A 49 14.93 6.06 11.02
N LYS A 50 15.97 5.46 10.44
CA LYS A 50 15.85 4.26 9.61
C LYS A 50 15.22 3.10 10.40
N LYS A 51 15.68 2.89 11.65
CA LYS A 51 15.12 1.87 12.55
C LYS A 51 13.62 2.12 12.80
N LEU A 52 13.22 3.36 13.13
CA LEU A 52 11.80 3.68 13.38
C LEU A 52 10.94 3.52 12.12
N ALA A 53 11.43 3.96 10.96
CA ALA A 53 10.76 3.75 9.67
C ALA A 53 10.60 2.25 9.35
N TYR A 54 11.64 1.44 9.59
CA TYR A 54 11.59 -0.01 9.42
C TYR A 54 10.53 -0.65 10.33
N LEU A 55 10.43 -0.25 11.61
CA LEU A 55 9.40 -0.72 12.52
C LEU A 55 7.98 -0.36 12.02
N CYS A 56 7.80 0.86 11.47
CA CYS A 56 6.54 1.21 10.82
C CYS A 56 6.23 0.24 9.67
N ALA A 57 7.21 -0.11 8.83
CA ALA A 57 7.01 -1.02 7.72
C ALA A 57 6.68 -2.45 8.16
N VAL A 58 7.40 -2.99 9.17
CA VAL A 58 7.18 -4.35 9.67
C VAL A 58 5.79 -4.49 10.29
N TYR A 59 5.33 -3.49 11.03
CA TYR A 59 4.14 -3.62 11.87
C TYR A 59 2.89 -2.92 11.33
N HIS A 60 2.94 -2.22 10.15
CA HIS A 60 1.80 -1.44 9.66
C HIS A 60 0.50 -2.26 9.53
N ASP A 61 0.62 -3.50 9.10
CA ASP A 61 -0.50 -4.42 8.81
C ASP A 61 -0.66 -5.53 9.88
N ILE A 62 0.01 -5.42 11.06
CA ILE A 62 -0.07 -6.46 12.12
C ILE A 62 -1.52 -6.72 12.57
N GLY A 63 -2.39 -5.71 12.53
CA GLY A 63 -3.80 -5.84 12.86
C GLY A 63 -4.61 -6.70 11.89
N ARG A 64 -4.12 -6.95 10.66
CA ARG A 64 -4.81 -7.75 9.65
C ARG A 64 -5.01 -9.21 10.07
N PHE A 65 -4.06 -9.76 10.81
CA PHE A 65 -4.15 -11.15 11.28
C PHE A 65 -5.31 -11.32 12.25
N GLU A 66 -5.40 -10.49 13.25
CA GLU A 66 -6.49 -10.51 14.21
C GLU A 66 -7.82 -10.08 13.58
N GLN A 67 -7.84 -9.12 12.64
CA GLN A 67 -9.01 -8.75 11.87
C GLN A 67 -9.56 -9.96 11.09
N LEU A 68 -8.69 -10.69 10.38
CA LEU A 68 -9.11 -11.87 9.62
C LEU A 68 -9.66 -12.97 10.53
N LYS A 69 -9.01 -13.24 11.66
CA LYS A 69 -9.45 -14.22 12.65
C LYS A 69 -10.83 -13.90 13.22
N ARG A 70 -11.08 -12.63 13.57
CA ARG A 70 -12.35 -12.21 14.20
C ARG A 70 -13.51 -12.07 13.20
N TYR A 71 -13.21 -11.56 12.01
CA TYR A 71 -14.23 -11.09 11.08
C TYR A 71 -14.22 -11.80 9.72
N HIS A 72 -13.28 -12.70 9.47
CA HIS A 72 -13.12 -13.46 8.22
C HIS A 72 -12.98 -12.59 6.96
N THR A 73 -12.59 -11.31 7.10
CA THR A 73 -12.46 -10.34 6.02
C THR A 73 -11.36 -9.32 6.29
N PHE A 74 -10.76 -8.77 5.22
CA PHE A 74 -9.87 -7.61 5.26
C PHE A 74 -10.57 -6.28 4.94
N LEU A 75 -11.90 -6.28 4.83
CA LEU A 75 -12.66 -5.08 4.51
C LEU A 75 -12.97 -4.29 5.80
N ASP A 76 -12.23 -3.22 6.04
CA ASP A 76 -12.37 -2.41 7.26
C ASP A 76 -13.81 -1.96 7.50
N TYR A 77 -14.54 -1.54 6.44
CA TYR A 77 -15.93 -1.08 6.53
C TYR A 77 -16.95 -2.20 6.87
N LYS A 78 -16.52 -3.47 6.81
CA LYS A 78 -17.33 -4.65 7.23
C LYS A 78 -16.85 -5.23 8.56
N SER A 79 -15.80 -4.67 9.17
CA SER A 79 -15.19 -5.22 10.36
C SER A 79 -14.69 -4.14 11.31
N ILE A 80 -13.38 -3.89 11.31
CA ILE A 80 -12.67 -2.91 12.15
C ILE A 80 -11.56 -2.26 11.34
N ASP A 81 -11.17 -1.03 11.67
CA ASP A 81 -9.98 -0.40 11.12
C ASP A 81 -8.73 -1.19 11.55
N HIS A 82 -8.06 -1.82 10.58
CA HIS A 82 -6.92 -2.68 10.85
C HIS A 82 -5.69 -1.91 11.37
N ALA A 83 -5.52 -0.64 10.97
CA ALA A 83 -4.40 0.16 11.45
C ALA A 83 -4.58 0.51 12.93
N GLN A 84 -5.79 0.87 13.35
CA GLN A 84 -6.10 1.12 14.75
C GLN A 84 -5.99 -0.17 15.59
N LEU A 85 -6.52 -1.29 15.10
CA LEU A 85 -6.35 -2.58 15.75
C LEU A 85 -4.87 -2.97 15.86
N GLY A 86 -4.06 -2.69 14.83
CA GLY A 86 -2.62 -2.88 14.87
C GLY A 86 -1.95 -2.04 15.96
N CYS A 87 -2.32 -0.78 16.09
CA CYS A 87 -1.82 0.08 17.17
C CYS A 87 -2.21 -0.43 18.56
N GLU A 88 -3.41 -0.99 18.74
CA GLU A 88 -3.81 -1.62 20.01
C GLU A 88 -2.96 -2.86 20.33
N ILE A 89 -2.72 -3.73 19.37
CA ILE A 89 -1.85 -4.91 19.51
C ILE A 89 -0.43 -4.49 19.90
N LEU A 90 0.14 -3.47 19.23
CA LEU A 90 1.48 -2.98 19.51
C LEU A 90 1.60 -2.30 20.88
N ARG A 91 0.54 -1.64 21.40
CA ARG A 91 0.52 -1.07 22.74
C ARG A 91 0.47 -2.12 23.85
N GLN A 92 -0.20 -3.25 23.59
CA GLN A 92 -0.38 -4.32 24.56
C GLN A 92 0.77 -5.35 24.56
N GLY A 93 1.49 -5.48 23.45
CA GLY A 93 2.59 -6.41 23.27
C GLY A 93 3.96 -5.79 23.54
N ASP A 94 5.01 -6.59 23.42
CA ASP A 94 6.42 -6.25 23.65
C ASP A 94 7.17 -5.82 22.37
N PHE A 95 6.45 -5.55 21.28
CA PHE A 95 7.02 -5.26 19.96
C PHE A 95 7.89 -4.01 19.91
N LEU A 96 7.55 -2.99 20.72
CA LEU A 96 8.16 -1.68 20.75
C LEU A 96 8.82 -1.33 22.10
N ASP A 97 9.11 -2.32 22.94
CA ASP A 97 9.60 -2.10 24.32
C ASP A 97 10.98 -1.45 24.39
N GLU A 98 11.80 -1.63 23.36
CA GLU A 98 13.13 -1.02 23.27
C GLU A 98 13.09 0.49 22.92
N LEU A 99 11.93 1.04 22.58
CA LEU A 99 11.76 2.44 22.20
C LEU A 99 11.44 3.31 23.39
N SER A 100 11.91 4.54 23.36
CA SER A 100 11.41 5.59 24.26
C SER A 100 9.91 5.83 24.05
N ALA A 101 9.22 6.39 25.05
CA ALA A 101 7.79 6.71 24.96
C ALA A 101 7.46 7.59 23.73
N ARG A 102 8.35 8.56 23.41
CA ARG A 102 8.19 9.44 22.25
C ARG A 102 8.31 8.69 20.94
N GLU A 103 9.33 7.86 20.78
CA GLU A 103 9.55 7.07 19.56
C GLU A 103 8.42 6.05 19.35
N ARG A 104 7.97 5.42 20.42
CA ARG A 104 6.82 4.51 20.38
C ARG A 104 5.58 5.22 19.83
N GLU A 105 5.27 6.42 20.33
CA GLU A 105 4.11 7.18 19.86
C GLU A 105 4.27 7.64 18.41
N GLN A 106 5.48 8.01 17.96
CA GLN A 106 5.76 8.35 16.57
C GLN A 106 5.49 7.16 15.65
N VAL A 107 5.95 5.96 15.99
CA VAL A 107 5.70 4.73 15.21
C VAL A 107 4.20 4.40 15.19
N LEU A 108 3.52 4.43 16.32
CA LEU A 108 2.09 4.14 16.41
C LEU A 108 1.25 5.13 15.62
N THR A 109 1.57 6.42 15.70
CA THR A 109 0.88 7.47 14.93
C THR A 109 1.09 7.30 13.44
N ALA A 110 2.31 6.99 13.00
CA ALA A 110 2.59 6.73 11.60
C ALA A 110 1.80 5.51 11.08
N ILE A 111 1.79 4.41 11.84
CA ILE A 111 1.01 3.21 11.52
C ILE A 111 -0.49 3.53 11.47
N GLY A 112 -1.03 4.27 12.46
CA GLY A 112 -2.44 4.64 12.50
C GLY A 112 -2.90 5.56 11.35
N ASN A 113 -1.96 6.16 10.61
CA ASN A 113 -2.24 7.04 9.47
C ASN A 113 -2.04 6.36 8.11
N HIS A 114 -1.49 5.12 8.02
CA HIS A 114 -1.10 4.55 6.75
C HIS A 114 -2.29 4.25 5.81
N ASN A 115 -3.43 3.84 6.36
CA ASN A 115 -4.64 3.45 5.61
C ASN A 115 -5.67 4.58 5.43
N ARG A 116 -5.44 5.77 6.02
CA ARG A 116 -6.35 6.92 5.91
C ARG A 116 -6.28 7.55 4.52
N LEU A 117 -7.36 8.22 4.09
CA LEU A 117 -7.37 8.96 2.82
C LEU A 117 -6.34 10.10 2.85
N THR A 118 -6.27 10.82 3.97
CA THR A 118 -5.28 11.88 4.24
C THR A 118 -4.61 11.63 5.57
N ILE A 119 -3.32 12.01 5.68
CA ILE A 119 -2.62 12.04 6.97
C ILE A 119 -3.30 13.11 7.84
N GLU A 120 -3.45 12.85 9.14
CA GLU A 120 -4.01 13.83 10.07
C GLU A 120 -3.13 15.07 10.20
N ASP A 121 -3.75 16.22 10.47
CA ASP A 121 -3.05 17.48 10.65
C ASP A 121 -2.37 17.58 12.04
N GLY A 122 -1.37 18.47 12.14
CA GLY A 122 -0.75 18.82 13.42
C GLY A 122 0.33 17.86 13.90
N LEU A 123 0.77 16.90 13.08
CA LEU A 123 1.90 16.02 13.40
C LEU A 123 3.22 16.81 13.42
N ASP A 124 4.13 16.43 14.33
CA ASP A 124 5.51 16.92 14.25
C ASP A 124 6.21 16.42 12.98
N GLU A 125 7.25 17.13 12.53
CA GLU A 125 7.95 16.86 11.27
C GLU A 125 8.42 15.41 11.14
N LYS A 126 8.91 14.82 12.23
CA LYS A 126 9.43 13.46 12.24
C LYS A 126 8.31 12.43 12.13
N THR A 127 7.23 12.61 12.88
CA THR A 127 6.05 11.74 12.79
C THR A 127 5.41 11.82 11.41
N LEU A 128 5.29 13.04 10.85
CA LEU A 128 4.80 13.24 9.48
C LEU A 128 5.68 12.56 8.44
N LEU A 129 7.01 12.62 8.61
CA LEU A 129 7.96 11.92 7.74
C LEU A 129 7.69 10.41 7.76
N PHE A 130 7.57 9.78 8.93
CA PHE A 130 7.31 8.35 9.04
C PHE A 130 5.93 7.97 8.47
N ALA A 131 4.90 8.79 8.71
CA ALA A 131 3.57 8.58 8.12
C ALA A 131 3.62 8.61 6.58
N LYS A 132 4.36 9.55 5.99
CA LYS A 132 4.58 9.61 4.53
C LYS A 132 5.38 8.42 4.01
N LEU A 133 6.46 8.03 4.70
CA LEU A 133 7.31 6.91 4.29
C LEU A 133 6.53 5.58 4.27
N ILE A 134 5.75 5.29 5.33
CA ILE A 134 5.00 4.04 5.36
C ILE A 134 3.88 4.01 4.31
N ARG A 135 3.19 5.13 4.07
CA ARG A 135 2.17 5.21 3.00
C ARG A 135 2.76 4.94 1.63
N ASP A 136 3.92 5.52 1.34
CA ASP A 136 4.59 5.33 0.07
C ASP A 136 5.11 3.89 -0.08
N ALA A 137 5.76 3.36 0.96
CA ALA A 137 6.28 1.99 0.95
C ALA A 137 5.16 0.95 0.74
N ASP A 138 4.04 1.10 1.44
CA ASP A 138 2.85 0.25 1.31
C ASP A 138 2.29 0.28 -0.13
N LYS A 139 2.05 1.47 -0.69
CA LYS A 139 1.53 1.60 -2.07
C LYS A 139 2.48 1.04 -3.13
N CYS A 140 3.77 1.31 -3.00
CA CYS A 140 4.77 0.73 -3.90
C CYS A 140 4.78 -0.81 -3.84
N ALA A 141 4.65 -1.40 -2.63
CA ALA A 141 4.58 -2.84 -2.44
C ALA A 141 3.28 -3.44 -3.00
N ILE A 142 2.14 -2.73 -2.87
CA ILE A 142 0.85 -3.17 -3.43
C ILE A 142 0.96 -3.39 -4.94
N PHE A 143 1.62 -2.53 -5.71
CA PHE A 143 1.81 -2.74 -7.14
C PHE A 143 2.50 -4.06 -7.47
N ARG A 144 3.53 -4.44 -6.69
CA ARG A 144 4.26 -5.69 -6.89
C ARG A 144 3.40 -6.89 -6.53
N VAL A 145 2.74 -6.86 -5.38
CA VAL A 145 1.81 -7.92 -4.95
C VAL A 145 0.69 -8.09 -5.98
N PHE A 146 0.06 -7.00 -6.40
CA PHE A 146 -0.95 -7.01 -7.46
C PHE A 146 -0.44 -7.63 -8.76
N ALA A 147 0.80 -7.37 -9.17
CA ALA A 147 1.37 -7.89 -10.42
C ALA A 147 1.80 -9.35 -10.37
N GLN A 148 2.16 -9.89 -9.21
CA GLN A 148 2.82 -11.18 -9.06
C GLN A 148 1.94 -12.27 -8.42
N GLU A 149 1.05 -11.88 -7.49
CA GLU A 149 0.23 -12.82 -6.74
C GLU A 149 -1.10 -13.12 -7.44
N ASN A 150 -1.84 -14.14 -7.00
CA ASN A 150 -3.13 -14.49 -7.57
C ASN A 150 -4.10 -13.28 -7.49
N PRO A 151 -4.71 -12.83 -8.60
CA PRO A 151 -5.58 -11.66 -8.59
C PRO A 151 -6.86 -11.85 -7.76
N VAL A 152 -7.38 -13.06 -7.67
CA VAL A 152 -8.56 -13.35 -6.83
C VAL A 152 -8.22 -13.17 -5.36
N ASP A 153 -7.04 -13.66 -4.92
CA ASP A 153 -6.60 -13.51 -3.53
C ASP A 153 -6.29 -12.05 -3.16
N THR A 154 -5.79 -11.27 -4.14
CA THR A 154 -5.40 -9.87 -3.92
C THR A 154 -6.56 -8.89 -4.02
N THR A 155 -7.49 -9.10 -4.96
CA THR A 155 -8.55 -8.13 -5.31
C THR A 155 -9.96 -8.69 -5.21
N GLY A 156 -10.13 -10.00 -5.15
CA GLY A 156 -11.42 -10.68 -5.20
C GLY A 156 -11.95 -10.95 -6.61
N PHE A 157 -11.21 -10.56 -7.67
CA PHE A 157 -11.65 -10.65 -9.07
C PHE A 157 -10.63 -11.39 -9.93
N SER A 158 -11.11 -12.30 -10.79
CA SER A 158 -10.25 -12.98 -11.76
C SER A 158 -9.94 -12.07 -12.98
N ALA A 159 -8.84 -12.36 -13.68
CA ALA A 159 -8.49 -11.64 -14.91
C ALA A 159 -9.56 -11.83 -16.01
N GLU A 160 -10.16 -13.02 -16.12
CA GLU A 160 -11.24 -13.29 -17.05
C GLU A 160 -12.46 -12.40 -16.78
N GLN A 161 -12.92 -12.34 -15.53
CA GLN A 161 -14.03 -11.47 -15.12
C GLN A 161 -13.74 -10.01 -15.42
N VAL A 162 -12.56 -9.52 -15.04
CA VAL A 162 -12.16 -8.13 -15.22
C VAL A 162 -12.05 -7.74 -16.69
N GLY A 163 -11.62 -8.68 -17.56
CA GLY A 163 -11.53 -8.45 -19.02
C GLY A 163 -12.89 -8.25 -19.70
N GLN A 164 -13.98 -8.71 -19.09
CA GLN A 164 -15.36 -8.55 -19.56
C GLN A 164 -16.06 -7.29 -19.05
N GLU A 165 -15.44 -6.58 -18.12
CA GLU A 165 -16.05 -5.41 -17.47
C GLU A 165 -15.54 -4.10 -18.11
N ALA A 166 -16.36 -3.05 -18.02
CA ALA A 166 -15.98 -1.71 -18.40
C ALA A 166 -15.45 -0.91 -17.19
N VAL A 167 -14.51 -0.02 -17.44
CA VAL A 167 -14.11 1.00 -16.46
C VAL A 167 -15.19 2.07 -16.39
N SER A 168 -15.68 2.37 -15.19
CA SER A 168 -16.71 3.40 -15.00
C SER A 168 -16.17 4.81 -15.24
N ASP A 169 -17.06 5.74 -15.67
CA ASP A 169 -16.65 7.13 -15.97
C ASP A 169 -16.05 7.81 -14.76
N VAL A 170 -16.60 7.59 -13.55
CA VAL A 170 -16.07 8.21 -12.33
C VAL A 170 -14.62 7.79 -12.04
N VAL A 171 -14.27 6.52 -12.28
CA VAL A 171 -12.90 6.01 -12.10
C VAL A 171 -11.98 6.56 -13.19
N TYR A 172 -12.44 6.53 -14.44
CA TYR A 172 -11.69 7.06 -15.58
C TYR A 172 -11.38 8.55 -15.43
N GLU A 173 -12.39 9.38 -15.15
CA GLU A 173 -12.23 10.83 -14.98
C GLU A 173 -11.38 11.18 -13.76
N SER A 174 -11.43 10.36 -12.68
CA SER A 174 -10.57 10.55 -11.52
C SER A 174 -9.10 10.36 -11.87
N ILE A 175 -8.75 9.37 -12.70
CA ILE A 175 -7.36 9.20 -13.17
C ILE A 175 -6.93 10.39 -14.01
N LEU A 176 -7.76 10.84 -14.97
CA LEU A 176 -7.43 11.99 -15.84
C LEU A 176 -7.32 13.30 -15.04
N GLY A 177 -8.06 13.43 -13.95
CA GLY A 177 -8.00 14.58 -13.04
C GLY A 177 -6.95 14.49 -11.95
N HIS A 178 -6.17 13.39 -11.89
CA HIS A 178 -5.14 13.12 -10.87
C HIS A 178 -5.71 13.03 -9.45
N TYR A 179 -6.89 12.42 -9.28
CA TYR A 179 -7.53 12.24 -7.98
C TYR A 179 -7.42 10.79 -7.50
N CYS A 180 -7.23 10.62 -6.17
CA CYS A 180 -7.31 9.31 -5.52
C CYS A 180 -8.74 8.80 -5.55
N ILE A 181 -8.94 7.56 -6.01
CA ILE A 181 -10.24 6.91 -6.15
C ILE A 181 -10.67 6.32 -4.80
N LYS A 182 -11.85 6.72 -4.33
CA LYS A 182 -12.44 6.19 -3.10
C LYS A 182 -13.04 4.80 -3.32
N LYS A 183 -13.02 3.96 -2.28
CA LYS A 183 -13.53 2.58 -2.38
C LYS A 183 -14.98 2.51 -2.86
N GLN A 184 -15.85 3.44 -2.45
CA GLN A 184 -17.26 3.48 -2.83
C GLN A 184 -17.52 3.94 -4.28
N GLU A 185 -16.52 4.49 -4.96
CA GLU A 185 -16.61 4.91 -6.36
C GLU A 185 -16.40 3.74 -7.33
N ARG A 186 -15.85 2.62 -6.85
CA ARG A 186 -15.58 1.41 -7.63
C ARG A 186 -16.85 0.58 -7.79
N LYS A 187 -17.28 0.34 -9.02
CA LYS A 187 -18.50 -0.40 -9.36
C LYS A 187 -18.21 -1.78 -9.93
N THR A 188 -17.03 -2.00 -10.50
CA THR A 188 -16.62 -3.22 -11.19
C THR A 188 -15.28 -3.72 -10.67
N GLY A 189 -14.91 -4.95 -10.97
CA GLY A 189 -13.58 -5.49 -10.69
C GLY A 189 -12.50 -4.73 -11.46
N LEU A 190 -12.79 -4.29 -12.70
CA LEU A 190 -11.88 -3.45 -13.47
C LEU A 190 -11.68 -2.09 -12.80
N ASP A 191 -12.71 -1.49 -12.20
CA ASP A 191 -12.56 -0.26 -11.41
C ASP A 191 -11.62 -0.47 -10.22
N VAL A 192 -11.70 -1.64 -9.55
CA VAL A 192 -10.77 -1.98 -8.46
C VAL A 192 -9.34 -2.01 -8.97
N TRP A 193 -9.08 -2.67 -10.11
CA TRP A 193 -7.74 -2.75 -10.68
C TRP A 193 -7.22 -1.38 -11.12
N VAL A 194 -8.00 -0.62 -11.89
CA VAL A 194 -7.63 0.72 -12.37
C VAL A 194 -7.40 1.69 -11.20
N SER A 195 -8.14 1.52 -10.10
CA SER A 195 -7.98 2.39 -8.94
C SER A 195 -6.59 2.31 -8.29
N PHE A 196 -5.82 1.24 -8.48
CA PHE A 196 -4.43 1.19 -8.02
C PHE A 196 -3.55 2.21 -8.74
N LEU A 197 -3.83 2.56 -9.99
CA LEU A 197 -3.10 3.61 -10.70
C LEU A 197 -3.21 4.96 -9.98
N SER A 198 -4.32 5.23 -9.28
CA SER A 198 -4.49 6.48 -8.53
C SER A 198 -3.51 6.63 -7.34
N PHE A 199 -2.84 5.55 -6.92
CA PHE A 199 -1.82 5.63 -5.88
C PHE A 199 -0.64 6.52 -6.25
N PHE A 200 -0.35 6.69 -7.54
CA PHE A 200 0.68 7.62 -8.01
C PHE A 200 0.43 9.05 -7.51
N PHE A 201 -0.83 9.46 -7.41
CA PHE A 201 -1.24 10.81 -7.00
C PHE A 201 -1.10 11.02 -5.48
N ASP A 202 -0.99 9.94 -4.70
CA ASP A 202 -0.82 9.96 -3.25
C ASP A 202 0.62 9.60 -2.80
N LEU A 203 1.55 9.34 -3.72
CA LEU A 203 2.96 9.15 -3.39
C LEU A 203 3.58 10.49 -2.99
N ASN A 204 4.24 10.51 -1.84
CA ASN A 204 4.80 11.74 -1.26
C ASN A 204 6.19 12.06 -1.81
N PHE A 205 7.00 11.05 -2.15
CA PHE A 205 8.40 11.21 -2.49
C PHE A 205 8.69 10.85 -3.95
N ALA A 206 9.63 11.59 -4.58
CA ALA A 206 10.11 11.28 -5.93
C ALA A 206 10.77 9.91 -6.01
N GLU A 207 11.46 9.50 -4.96
CA GLU A 207 12.08 8.18 -4.87
C GLU A 207 11.03 7.07 -5.03
N SER A 208 9.85 7.24 -4.44
CA SER A 208 8.73 6.30 -4.59
C SER A 208 8.27 6.21 -6.04
N LEU A 209 8.13 7.36 -6.73
CA LEU A 209 7.82 7.40 -8.16
C LEU A 209 8.88 6.71 -9.00
N ARG A 210 10.17 6.96 -8.73
CA ARG A 210 11.28 6.30 -9.44
C ARG A 210 11.25 4.78 -9.24
N ILE A 211 11.00 4.30 -8.02
CA ILE A 211 10.87 2.86 -7.70
C ILE A 211 9.72 2.25 -8.52
N VAL A 212 8.52 2.82 -8.47
CA VAL A 212 7.33 2.28 -9.15
C VAL A 212 7.50 2.28 -10.66
N LEU A 213 8.00 3.38 -11.25
CA LEU A 213 8.26 3.48 -12.70
C LEU A 213 9.31 2.47 -13.16
N LYS A 214 10.43 2.34 -12.42
CA LYS A 214 11.51 1.39 -12.73
C LYS A 214 11.04 -0.06 -12.68
N GLN A 215 10.20 -0.39 -11.70
CA GLN A 215 9.67 -1.75 -11.54
C GLN A 215 8.61 -2.11 -12.58
N GLY A 216 7.80 -1.15 -13.03
CA GLY A 216 6.76 -1.35 -14.05
C GLY A 216 5.59 -2.25 -13.65
N TYR A 217 5.50 -2.66 -12.37
CA TYR A 217 4.45 -3.58 -11.89
C TYR A 217 3.03 -3.00 -12.00
N TYR A 218 2.87 -1.68 -11.87
CA TYR A 218 1.57 -1.00 -11.93
C TYR A 218 0.78 -1.25 -13.22
N LYS A 219 1.46 -1.52 -14.34
CA LYS A 219 0.83 -1.77 -15.64
C LYS A 219 0.85 -3.23 -16.09
N LYS A 220 1.65 -4.09 -15.44
CA LYS A 220 1.92 -5.45 -15.93
C LYS A 220 0.64 -6.24 -16.20
N ARG A 221 -0.28 -6.33 -15.25
CA ARG A 221 -1.53 -7.08 -15.45
C ARG A 221 -2.42 -6.53 -16.54
N PHE A 222 -2.47 -5.21 -16.71
CA PHE A 222 -3.26 -4.59 -17.78
C PHE A 222 -2.72 -4.93 -19.18
N LEU A 223 -1.39 -5.08 -19.30
CA LEU A 223 -0.75 -5.49 -20.57
C LEU A 223 -0.97 -6.97 -20.89
N GLU A 224 -1.25 -7.80 -19.90
CA GLU A 224 -1.53 -9.23 -20.02
C GLU A 224 -3.03 -9.54 -20.09
N LEU A 225 -3.91 -8.52 -19.86
CA LEU A 225 -5.36 -8.69 -19.82
C LEU A 225 -5.95 -8.74 -21.22
N ASN A 226 -6.84 -9.70 -21.45
CA ASN A 226 -7.64 -9.79 -22.67
C ASN A 226 -8.95 -9.03 -22.45
N PHE A 227 -9.07 -7.86 -23.07
CA PHE A 227 -10.28 -7.07 -23.03
C PHE A 227 -11.28 -7.54 -24.11
N GLU A 228 -12.54 -7.75 -23.75
CA GLU A 228 -13.60 -8.05 -24.73
C GLU A 228 -14.00 -6.81 -25.54
N ASP A 229 -13.97 -5.63 -24.91
CA ASP A 229 -14.31 -4.36 -25.54
C ASP A 229 -13.05 -3.50 -25.83
N PRO A 230 -12.72 -3.24 -27.11
CA PRO A 230 -11.59 -2.40 -27.49
C PRO A 230 -11.67 -0.96 -26.96
N ALA A 231 -12.87 -0.41 -26.75
CA ALA A 231 -13.01 0.95 -26.21
C ALA A 231 -12.61 0.98 -24.71
N THR A 232 -12.92 -0.06 -23.97
CA THR A 232 -12.46 -0.23 -22.59
C THR A 232 -10.94 -0.39 -22.53
N GLU A 233 -10.34 -1.19 -23.42
CA GLU A 233 -8.89 -1.32 -23.52
C GLU A 233 -8.21 0.03 -23.75
N GLU A 234 -8.72 0.83 -24.68
CA GLU A 234 -8.18 2.18 -24.98
C GLU A 234 -8.28 3.09 -23.77
N ARG A 235 -9.40 3.08 -23.03
CA ARG A 235 -9.54 3.86 -21.79
C ARG A 235 -8.51 3.46 -20.73
N VAL A 236 -8.27 2.16 -20.53
CA VAL A 236 -7.27 1.67 -19.57
C VAL A 236 -5.85 2.06 -20.00
N ARG A 237 -5.53 1.93 -21.31
CA ARG A 237 -4.24 2.40 -21.86
C ARG A 237 -4.03 3.89 -21.62
N ARG A 238 -5.07 4.70 -21.79
CA ARG A 238 -5.01 6.14 -21.51
C ARG A 238 -4.83 6.43 -20.03
N CYS A 239 -5.48 5.69 -19.12
CA CYS A 239 -5.24 5.81 -17.68
C CYS A 239 -3.77 5.54 -17.32
N ILE A 240 -3.16 4.51 -17.90
CA ILE A 240 -1.74 4.18 -17.67
C ILE A 240 -0.85 5.32 -18.18
N ALA A 241 -1.07 5.79 -19.40
CA ALA A 241 -0.29 6.86 -20.02
C ALA A 241 -0.37 8.16 -19.21
N GLU A 242 -1.57 8.53 -18.75
CA GLU A 242 -1.79 9.73 -17.93
C GLU A 242 -1.05 9.63 -16.59
N THR A 243 -1.12 8.46 -15.95
CA THR A 243 -0.39 8.20 -14.70
C THR A 243 1.13 8.31 -14.87
N GLU A 244 1.67 7.78 -15.98
CA GLU A 244 3.09 7.91 -16.32
C GLU A 244 3.48 9.35 -16.59
N GLN A 245 2.66 10.09 -17.34
CA GLN A 245 2.89 11.51 -17.66
C GLN A 245 2.94 12.35 -16.37
N TYR A 246 2.00 12.15 -15.46
CA TYR A 246 2.00 12.79 -14.15
C TYR A 246 3.29 12.51 -13.37
N ALA A 247 3.69 11.24 -13.29
CA ALA A 247 4.89 10.84 -12.56
C ALA A 247 6.16 11.48 -13.14
N TYR A 248 6.33 11.45 -14.47
CA TYR A 248 7.48 12.08 -15.13
C TYR A 248 7.47 13.61 -14.99
N ALA A 249 6.30 14.23 -15.01
CA ALA A 249 6.19 15.69 -14.78
C ALA A 249 6.66 16.06 -13.37
N ARG A 250 6.23 15.32 -12.34
CA ARG A 250 6.69 15.53 -10.96
C ARG A 250 8.19 15.34 -10.79
N LEU A 251 8.76 14.28 -11.39
CA LEU A 251 10.20 14.02 -11.31
C LEU A 251 11.02 15.14 -11.94
N ARG A 252 10.60 15.68 -13.09
CA ARG A 252 11.28 16.82 -13.74
C ARG A 252 11.22 18.10 -12.89
N MET A 253 10.09 18.34 -12.19
CA MET A 253 9.98 19.52 -11.32
C MET A 253 10.95 19.47 -10.13
N GLU A 254 11.21 18.27 -9.56
CA GLU A 254 12.19 18.13 -8.47
C GLU A 254 13.65 18.26 -8.94
N GLU A 255 13.95 17.87 -10.18
CA GLU A 255 15.32 18.05 -10.74
C GLU A 255 15.68 19.52 -11.01
N LEU A 256 14.68 20.41 -11.02
CA LEU A 256 14.85 21.85 -11.25
C LEU A 256 14.94 22.66 -9.92
N GLN A 257 14.72 22.03 -8.77
CA GLN A 257 14.82 22.64 -7.43
C GLN A 257 16.15 22.31 -6.76
#